data_fc0d81e894cf75250ff3a085f472dfe4
#
_entry.id   fc0d81e894cf75250ff3a085f472dfe4
#
_cell.length_a   1.000
_cell.length_b   1.000
_cell.length_c   1.000
_cell.angle_alpha   90.00
_cell.angle_beta   90.00
_cell.angle_gamma   90.00
#
_symmetry.space_group_name_H-M   'P 1'
#
loop_
_entity.id
_entity.type
_entity.pdbx_description
1 polymer ?
#
loop_
_entity_poly.entity_id
_entity_poly.type
_entity_poly.pdbx_seq_one_letter_code
_entity_poly.pdbx_strand_id
1 'polypeptide(L)'
;MKISSVIAVVVVMLGSSLGACSHSGQLGPKATPAKAAATNVQLAIEYMKLNKLADSQEFIGRALKEDPGNANVQLTAGLVYERLNDMPKAEKAYATAARLGKNDPNIQNDYAGFLCRTGKNAAGEKLFVNVARNPLYQTPEVALVNAGVCVRSTGDMLDAQRYFNRALAVRPNMPEALLQLGNVAIDAGDGADALDYVQRYLAVNPATPEVLWLGFRAQRKLGDATAAAVFARRVQSEFPNSEQAQMMRAGVDR
;
A
#
# COMPACT_ATOMS: atom_id res chain seq x y z
N MET A 1 44.05 -84.22 -42.33
CA MET A 1 42.76 -84.11 -41.62
C MET A 1 42.48 -82.66 -41.35
N LYS A 2 41.67 -82.04 -42.15
CA LYS A 2 41.28 -80.61 -41.97
C LYS A 2 39.79 -80.58 -42.05
N ILE A 3 39.17 -80.13 -40.93
CA ILE A 3 37.73 -79.92 -40.81
C ILE A 3 37.53 -78.44 -40.93
N SER A 4 36.89 -78.01 -42.02
CA SER A 4 36.51 -76.62 -42.22
C SER A 4 35.10 -76.40 -41.64
N SER A 5 34.97 -75.51 -40.63
CA SER A 5 33.73 -75.07 -40.13
C SER A 5 33.22 -73.85 -40.92
N VAL A 6 32.05 -74.00 -41.49
CA VAL A 6 31.33 -72.91 -42.16
C VAL A 6 30.53 -72.17 -41.09
N ILE A 7 30.84 -70.90 -40.92
CA ILE A 7 30.06 -69.99 -40.02
C ILE A 7 28.97 -69.28 -40.84
N ALA A 8 27.75 -69.63 -40.58
CA ALA A 8 26.60 -68.93 -41.14
C ALA A 8 26.35 -67.62 -40.36
N VAL A 9 26.49 -66.51 -41.08
CA VAL A 9 26.19 -65.20 -40.57
C VAL A 9 24.66 -64.93 -40.71
N VAL A 10 23.95 -64.96 -39.61
CA VAL A 10 22.55 -64.52 -39.60
C VAL A 10 22.52 -63.01 -39.37
N VAL A 11 22.13 -62.26 -40.42
CA VAL A 11 21.88 -60.82 -40.34
C VAL A 11 20.48 -60.59 -39.77
N VAL A 12 20.39 -60.19 -38.52
CA VAL A 12 19.13 -59.76 -37.90
C VAL A 12 18.93 -58.27 -38.27
N MET A 13 17.99 -58.00 -39.15
CA MET A 13 17.53 -56.66 -39.47
C MET A 13 16.67 -56.20 -38.30
N LEU A 14 17.22 -55.35 -37.39
CA LEU A 14 16.46 -54.58 -36.42
C LEU A 14 15.77 -53.41 -37.13
N GLY A 15 14.48 -53.54 -37.38
CA GLY A 15 13.65 -52.45 -37.83
C GLY A 15 13.48 -51.42 -36.72
N SER A 16 14.16 -50.28 -36.87
CA SER A 16 13.98 -49.11 -35.98
C SER A 16 12.64 -48.45 -36.30
N SER A 17 11.58 -48.78 -35.56
CA SER A 17 10.35 -48.02 -35.55
C SER A 17 10.61 -46.69 -34.83
N LEU A 18 10.84 -45.62 -35.60
CA LEU A 18 10.78 -44.24 -35.13
C LEU A 18 9.32 -43.95 -34.73
N GLY A 19 9.00 -44.21 -33.45
CA GLY A 19 7.79 -43.73 -32.84
C GLY A 19 7.87 -42.20 -32.74
N ALA A 20 7.24 -41.50 -33.67
CA ALA A 20 7.00 -40.07 -33.55
C ALA A 20 6.13 -39.87 -32.32
N CYS A 21 6.73 -39.46 -31.18
CA CYS A 21 6.02 -38.87 -30.07
C CYS A 21 5.38 -37.57 -30.56
N SER A 22 4.16 -37.65 -31.10
CA SER A 22 3.29 -36.49 -31.22
C SER A 22 2.95 -36.04 -29.79
N HIS A 23 3.73 -35.09 -29.26
CA HIS A 23 3.34 -34.29 -28.13
C HIS A 23 2.14 -33.46 -28.59
N SER A 24 0.94 -34.07 -28.53
CA SER A 24 -0.28 -33.26 -28.44
C SER A 24 -0.20 -32.52 -27.11
N GLY A 25 0.34 -31.29 -27.18
CA GLY A 25 0.30 -30.38 -26.03
C GLY A 25 -1.14 -30.26 -25.59
N GLN A 26 -1.52 -31.04 -24.59
CA GLN A 26 -2.73 -30.80 -23.83
C GLN A 26 -2.53 -29.41 -23.21
N LEU A 27 -3.03 -28.39 -23.92
CA LEU A 27 -3.28 -27.08 -23.32
C LEU A 27 -4.18 -27.39 -22.11
N GLY A 28 -3.64 -27.21 -20.91
CA GLY A 28 -4.41 -27.35 -19.68
C GLY A 28 -5.72 -26.56 -19.80
N PRO A 29 -6.72 -26.85 -18.98
CA PRO A 29 -8.01 -26.21 -19.09
C PRO A 29 -7.82 -24.69 -19.17
N LYS A 30 -8.40 -24.05 -20.21
CA LYS A 30 -8.36 -22.59 -20.35
C LYS A 30 -8.79 -21.94 -19.03
N ALA A 31 -7.99 -21.00 -18.52
CA ALA A 31 -8.35 -20.26 -17.33
C ALA A 31 -9.75 -19.63 -17.54
N THR A 32 -10.59 -19.72 -16.51
CA THR A 32 -11.87 -19.00 -16.55
C THR A 32 -11.62 -17.49 -16.62
N PRO A 33 -12.53 -16.69 -17.21
CA PRO A 33 -12.36 -15.23 -17.27
C PRO A 33 -12.05 -14.63 -15.90
N ALA A 34 -12.71 -15.05 -14.84
CA ALA A 34 -12.46 -14.59 -13.47
C ALA A 34 -11.04 -14.92 -12.99
N LYS A 35 -10.51 -16.11 -13.30
CA LYS A 35 -9.13 -16.49 -12.93
C LYS A 35 -8.11 -15.70 -13.75
N ALA A 36 -8.37 -15.48 -15.04
CA ALA A 36 -7.52 -14.66 -15.90
C ALA A 36 -7.51 -13.20 -15.42
N ALA A 37 -8.68 -12.63 -15.09
CA ALA A 37 -8.80 -11.30 -14.50
C ALA A 37 -8.00 -11.17 -13.19
N ALA A 38 -8.11 -12.14 -12.28
CA ALA A 38 -7.35 -12.14 -11.03
C ALA A 38 -5.82 -12.16 -11.28
N THR A 39 -5.35 -12.95 -12.24
CA THR A 39 -3.92 -12.96 -12.63
C THR A 39 -3.48 -11.61 -13.19
N ASN A 40 -4.30 -11.00 -14.06
CA ASN A 40 -4.00 -9.69 -14.64
C ASN A 40 -4.01 -8.57 -13.59
N VAL A 41 -4.89 -8.64 -12.57
CA VAL A 41 -4.87 -7.74 -11.41
C VAL A 41 -3.54 -7.85 -10.65
N GLN A 42 -3.08 -9.06 -10.36
CA GLN A 42 -1.80 -9.29 -9.68
C GLN A 42 -0.63 -8.68 -10.46
N LEU A 43 -0.57 -8.94 -11.77
CA LEU A 43 0.46 -8.36 -12.64
C LEU A 43 0.38 -6.84 -12.67
N ALA A 44 -0.81 -6.26 -12.76
CA ALA A 44 -0.99 -4.81 -12.72
C ALA A 44 -0.43 -4.22 -11.42
N ILE A 45 -0.68 -4.84 -10.27
CA ILE A 45 -0.15 -4.41 -8.97
C ILE A 45 1.38 -4.51 -8.94
N GLU A 46 1.96 -5.62 -9.41
CA GLU A 46 3.42 -5.79 -9.42
C GLU A 46 4.12 -4.77 -10.33
N TYR A 47 3.60 -4.54 -11.53
CA TYR A 47 4.14 -3.51 -12.43
C TYR A 47 3.97 -2.10 -11.86
N MET A 48 2.87 -1.81 -11.15
CA MET A 48 2.68 -0.55 -10.45
C MET A 48 3.72 -0.35 -9.33
N LYS A 49 4.05 -1.39 -8.55
CA LYS A 49 5.11 -1.34 -7.54
C LYS A 49 6.48 -1.06 -8.16
N LEU A 50 6.75 -1.62 -9.32
CA LEU A 50 7.98 -1.38 -10.10
C LEU A 50 7.99 -0.02 -10.83
N ASN A 51 6.95 0.82 -10.63
CA ASN A 51 6.72 2.08 -11.35
C ASN A 51 6.64 1.94 -12.88
N LYS A 52 6.34 0.75 -13.38
CA LYS A 52 6.11 0.46 -14.81
C LYS A 52 4.63 0.67 -15.14
N LEU A 53 4.22 1.94 -15.14
CA LEU A 53 2.81 2.30 -15.20
C LEU A 53 2.13 1.93 -16.52
N ALA A 54 2.83 1.94 -17.65
CA ALA A 54 2.28 1.52 -18.95
C ALA A 54 1.92 0.03 -18.95
N ASP A 55 2.82 -0.84 -18.45
CA ASP A 55 2.56 -2.27 -18.32
C ASP A 55 1.41 -2.54 -17.34
N SER A 56 1.40 -1.82 -16.20
CA SER A 56 0.32 -1.90 -15.23
C SER A 56 -1.04 -1.55 -15.86
N GLN A 57 -1.09 -0.50 -16.69
CA GLN A 57 -2.30 -0.10 -17.41
C GLN A 57 -2.75 -1.16 -18.42
N GLU A 58 -1.82 -1.82 -19.11
CA GLU A 58 -2.15 -2.88 -20.05
C GLU A 58 -2.80 -4.06 -19.33
N PHE A 59 -2.18 -4.54 -18.22
CA PHE A 59 -2.71 -5.68 -17.48
C PHE A 59 -4.06 -5.37 -16.83
N ILE A 60 -4.25 -4.19 -16.23
CA ILE A 60 -5.57 -3.84 -15.68
C ILE A 60 -6.63 -3.67 -16.77
N GLY A 61 -6.23 -3.21 -17.96
CA GLY A 61 -7.11 -3.13 -19.12
C GLY A 61 -7.59 -4.51 -19.59
N ARG A 62 -6.74 -5.55 -19.48
CA ARG A 62 -7.13 -6.95 -19.74
C ARG A 62 -8.10 -7.45 -18.67
N ALA A 63 -7.80 -7.24 -17.37
CA ALA A 63 -8.66 -7.64 -16.28
C ALA A 63 -10.06 -7.01 -16.39
N LEU A 64 -10.16 -5.74 -16.74
CA LEU A 64 -11.44 -5.04 -16.96
C LEU A 64 -12.27 -5.61 -18.11
N LYS A 65 -11.62 -6.19 -19.14
CA LYS A 65 -12.33 -6.87 -20.24
C LYS A 65 -12.84 -8.26 -19.82
N GLU A 66 -12.08 -8.94 -18.98
CA GLU A 66 -12.36 -10.32 -18.55
C GLU A 66 -13.44 -10.37 -17.45
N ASP A 67 -13.39 -9.44 -16.47
CA ASP A 67 -14.33 -9.40 -15.34
C ASP A 67 -14.63 -7.96 -14.90
N PRO A 68 -15.39 -7.19 -15.70
CA PRO A 68 -15.71 -5.79 -15.38
C PRO A 68 -16.64 -5.62 -14.17
N GLY A 69 -17.33 -6.69 -13.78
CA GLY A 69 -18.24 -6.72 -12.63
C GLY A 69 -17.57 -7.00 -11.29
N ASN A 70 -16.27 -7.22 -11.27
CA ASN A 70 -15.51 -7.55 -10.07
C ASN A 70 -15.04 -6.28 -9.35
N ALA A 71 -15.42 -6.15 -8.08
CA ALA A 71 -15.09 -4.97 -7.29
C ALA A 71 -13.57 -4.76 -7.14
N ASN A 72 -12.78 -5.84 -6.98
CA ASN A 72 -11.32 -5.75 -6.86
C ASN A 72 -10.65 -5.37 -8.18
N VAL A 73 -11.17 -5.82 -9.32
CA VAL A 73 -10.70 -5.38 -10.64
C VAL A 73 -10.90 -3.87 -10.79
N GLN A 74 -12.09 -3.38 -10.44
CA GLN A 74 -12.40 -1.95 -10.48
C GLN A 74 -11.58 -1.14 -9.49
N LEU A 75 -11.37 -1.65 -8.26
CA LEU A 75 -10.52 -1.01 -7.26
C LEU A 75 -9.08 -0.85 -7.76
N THR A 76 -8.50 -1.94 -8.29
CA THR A 76 -7.15 -1.90 -8.84
C THR A 76 -7.05 -0.97 -10.05
N ALA A 77 -8.09 -0.93 -10.89
CA ALA A 77 -8.16 0.04 -11.99
C ALA A 77 -8.14 1.48 -11.48
N GLY A 78 -8.89 1.77 -10.41
CA GLY A 78 -8.85 3.07 -9.72
C GLY A 78 -7.43 3.46 -9.29
N LEU A 79 -6.73 2.55 -8.61
CA LEU A 79 -5.34 2.76 -8.17
C LEU A 79 -4.38 3.00 -9.35
N VAL A 80 -4.48 2.21 -10.42
CA VAL A 80 -3.62 2.36 -11.60
C VAL A 80 -3.87 3.70 -12.30
N TYR A 81 -5.13 4.08 -12.51
CA TYR A 81 -5.47 5.36 -13.15
C TYR A 81 -5.07 6.55 -12.28
N GLU A 82 -5.20 6.47 -10.95
CA GLU A 82 -4.71 7.50 -10.03
C GLU A 82 -3.20 7.68 -10.16
N ARG A 83 -2.43 6.59 -10.21
CA ARG A 83 -0.97 6.63 -10.41
C ARG A 83 -0.57 7.19 -11.79
N LEU A 84 -1.41 7.02 -12.79
CA LEU A 84 -1.27 7.60 -14.12
C LEU A 84 -1.75 9.06 -14.20
N ASN A 85 -2.25 9.62 -13.09
CA ASN A 85 -2.87 10.94 -13.02
C ASN A 85 -4.11 11.10 -13.94
N ASP A 86 -4.76 9.98 -14.32
CA ASP A 86 -6.04 9.98 -15.04
C ASP A 86 -7.20 10.00 -14.04
N MET A 87 -7.39 11.16 -13.39
CA MET A 87 -8.37 11.33 -12.31
C MET A 87 -9.82 11.01 -12.72
N PRO A 88 -10.29 11.34 -13.93
CA PRO A 88 -11.66 10.97 -14.35
C PRO A 88 -11.87 9.45 -14.41
N LYS A 89 -10.90 8.69 -14.95
CA LYS A 89 -10.99 7.23 -14.96
C LYS A 89 -10.83 6.64 -13.58
N ALA A 90 -9.93 7.18 -12.75
CA ALA A 90 -9.76 6.77 -11.37
C ALA A 90 -11.06 6.92 -10.58
N GLU A 91 -11.71 8.07 -10.63
CA GLU A 91 -12.98 8.31 -9.94
C GLU A 91 -14.08 7.32 -10.37
N LYS A 92 -14.23 7.13 -11.70
CA LYS A 92 -15.21 6.18 -12.22
C LYS A 92 -14.96 4.75 -11.72
N ALA A 93 -13.70 4.33 -11.71
CA ALA A 93 -13.31 2.99 -11.30
C ALA A 93 -13.51 2.80 -9.78
N TYR A 94 -13.06 3.73 -8.95
CA TYR A 94 -13.28 3.70 -7.49
C TYR A 94 -14.78 3.73 -7.13
N ALA A 95 -15.57 4.60 -7.74
CA ALA A 95 -17.01 4.64 -7.51
C ALA A 95 -17.70 3.35 -7.93
N THR A 96 -17.26 2.73 -9.03
CA THR A 96 -17.77 1.43 -9.47
C THR A 96 -17.38 0.33 -8.49
N ALA A 97 -16.12 0.30 -8.03
CA ALA A 97 -15.66 -0.64 -7.01
C ALA A 97 -16.49 -0.53 -5.72
N ALA A 98 -16.69 0.70 -5.22
CA ALA A 98 -17.48 0.93 -4.01
C ALA A 98 -18.96 0.52 -4.15
N ARG A 99 -19.53 0.68 -5.33
CA ARG A 99 -20.90 0.22 -5.60
C ARG A 99 -21.01 -1.30 -5.66
N LEU A 100 -20.06 -1.97 -6.31
CA LEU A 100 -20.00 -3.43 -6.40
C LEU A 100 -19.66 -4.07 -5.05
N GLY A 101 -18.66 -3.51 -4.35
CA GLY A 101 -18.20 -3.93 -3.04
C GLY A 101 -18.84 -3.15 -1.89
N LYS A 102 -20.14 -2.83 -1.97
CA LYS A 102 -20.83 -1.98 -0.96
C LYS A 102 -20.75 -2.53 0.47
N ASN A 103 -20.60 -3.84 0.62
CA ASN A 103 -20.50 -4.52 1.90
C ASN A 103 -19.05 -4.85 2.30
N ASP A 104 -18.07 -4.56 1.44
CA ASP A 104 -16.65 -4.74 1.72
C ASP A 104 -16.07 -3.46 2.31
N PRO A 105 -15.76 -3.44 3.61
CA PRO A 105 -15.25 -2.24 4.26
C PRO A 105 -13.86 -1.84 3.77
N ASN A 106 -13.05 -2.76 3.22
CA ASN A 106 -11.74 -2.42 2.67
C ASN A 106 -11.90 -1.59 1.39
N ILE A 107 -12.79 -2.01 0.48
CA ILE A 107 -13.08 -1.24 -0.73
C ILE A 107 -13.66 0.13 -0.40
N GLN A 108 -14.54 0.21 0.60
CA GLN A 108 -15.11 1.48 1.08
C GLN A 108 -14.02 2.38 1.68
N ASN A 109 -13.08 1.82 2.45
CA ASN A 109 -11.93 2.54 3.00
C ASN A 109 -11.05 3.14 1.89
N ASP A 110 -10.74 2.37 0.86
CA ASP A 110 -9.89 2.81 -0.24
C ASP A 110 -10.55 3.92 -1.07
N TYR A 111 -11.86 3.78 -1.32
CA TYR A 111 -12.63 4.84 -1.98
C TYR A 111 -12.71 6.11 -1.14
N ALA A 112 -12.88 5.99 0.18
CA ALA A 112 -12.84 7.13 1.09
C ALA A 112 -11.50 7.87 1.00
N GLY A 113 -10.38 7.12 0.96
CA GLY A 113 -9.04 7.69 0.78
C GLY A 113 -8.91 8.47 -0.53
N PHE A 114 -9.40 7.91 -1.64
CA PHE A 114 -9.43 8.61 -2.92
C PHE A 114 -10.25 9.91 -2.85
N LEU A 115 -11.42 9.87 -2.24
CA LEU A 115 -12.26 11.06 -2.08
C LEU A 115 -11.52 12.19 -1.33
N CYS A 116 -10.82 11.85 -0.24
CA CYS A 116 -10.04 12.83 0.51
C CYS A 116 -8.87 13.40 -0.30
N ARG A 117 -8.12 12.56 -1.01
CA ARG A 117 -7.01 13.01 -1.88
C ARG A 117 -7.46 13.90 -3.03
N THR A 118 -8.72 13.79 -3.43
CA THR A 118 -9.32 14.61 -4.49
C THR A 118 -10.14 15.80 -3.98
N GLY A 119 -10.02 16.14 -2.69
CA GLY A 119 -10.69 17.29 -2.07
C GLY A 119 -12.16 17.09 -1.72
N LYS A 120 -12.71 15.87 -1.89
CA LYS A 120 -14.07 15.51 -1.50
C LYS A 120 -14.12 15.08 -0.03
N ASN A 121 -13.49 15.88 0.85
CA ASN A 121 -13.17 15.52 2.23
C ASN A 121 -14.41 15.13 3.06
N ALA A 122 -15.51 15.87 2.99
CA ALA A 122 -16.71 15.55 3.75
C ALA A 122 -17.32 14.18 3.38
N ALA A 123 -17.26 13.80 2.10
CA ALA A 123 -17.71 12.49 1.64
C ALA A 123 -16.74 11.38 2.09
N GLY A 124 -15.44 11.62 1.99
CA GLY A 124 -14.41 10.68 2.43
C GLY A 124 -14.46 10.44 3.93
N GLU A 125 -14.53 11.50 4.74
CA GLU A 125 -14.70 11.43 6.20
C GLU A 125 -15.90 10.60 6.60
N LYS A 126 -17.08 10.93 6.06
CA LYS A 126 -18.31 10.18 6.33
C LYS A 126 -18.14 8.69 6.04
N LEU A 127 -17.48 8.37 4.96
CA LEU A 127 -17.26 6.98 4.55
C LEU A 127 -16.28 6.28 5.49
N PHE A 128 -15.17 6.91 5.87
CA PHE A 128 -14.23 6.38 6.86
C PHE A 128 -14.91 6.11 8.21
N VAL A 129 -15.77 7.03 8.67
CA VAL A 129 -16.53 6.85 9.93
C VAL A 129 -17.48 5.65 9.83
N ASN A 130 -18.12 5.43 8.68
CA ASN A 130 -18.96 4.27 8.46
C ASN A 130 -18.13 2.98 8.46
N VAL A 131 -16.96 2.98 7.80
CA VAL A 131 -16.01 1.86 7.80
C VAL A 131 -15.56 1.53 9.22
N ALA A 132 -15.16 2.53 10.01
CA ALA A 132 -14.72 2.34 11.40
C ALA A 132 -15.81 1.77 12.32
N ARG A 133 -17.10 1.93 11.97
CA ARG A 133 -18.24 1.37 12.71
C ARG A 133 -18.66 -0.02 12.20
N ASN A 134 -18.13 -0.46 11.08
CA ASN A 134 -18.49 -1.74 10.48
C ASN A 134 -17.82 -2.88 11.26
N PRO A 135 -18.61 -3.82 11.86
CA PRO A 135 -18.04 -4.91 12.65
C PRO A 135 -17.22 -5.92 11.83
N LEU A 136 -17.35 -5.90 10.51
CA LEU A 136 -16.53 -6.72 9.60
C LEU A 136 -15.15 -6.11 9.30
N TYR A 137 -14.93 -4.85 9.65
CA TYR A 137 -13.64 -4.20 9.45
C TYR A 137 -12.70 -4.50 10.61
N GLN A 138 -11.60 -5.19 10.32
CA GLN A 138 -10.70 -5.73 11.34
C GLN A 138 -9.78 -4.67 11.98
N THR A 139 -9.66 -3.50 11.35
CA THR A 139 -8.73 -2.43 11.76
C THR A 139 -9.43 -1.07 11.84
N PRO A 140 -10.46 -0.92 12.70
CA PRO A 140 -11.23 0.32 12.80
C PRO A 140 -10.36 1.54 13.15
N GLU A 141 -9.27 1.34 13.88
CA GLU A 141 -8.30 2.37 14.19
C GLU A 141 -7.64 2.96 12.94
N VAL A 142 -7.41 2.16 11.90
CA VAL A 142 -6.85 2.64 10.62
C VAL A 142 -7.82 3.58 9.92
N ALA A 143 -9.11 3.21 9.84
CA ALA A 143 -10.13 4.09 9.27
C ALA A 143 -10.28 5.41 10.06
N LEU A 144 -10.14 5.35 11.39
CA LEU A 144 -10.17 6.55 12.24
C LEU A 144 -8.97 7.44 11.98
N VAL A 145 -7.76 6.90 11.85
CA VAL A 145 -6.58 7.70 11.48
C VAL A 145 -6.77 8.33 10.10
N ASN A 146 -7.26 7.58 9.12
CA ASN A 146 -7.52 8.09 7.77
C ASN A 146 -8.58 9.21 7.79
N ALA A 147 -9.64 9.09 8.60
CA ALA A 147 -10.62 10.16 8.81
C ALA A 147 -9.96 11.42 9.38
N GLY A 148 -9.10 11.26 10.40
CA GLY A 148 -8.37 12.36 11.00
C GLY A 148 -7.44 13.06 10.00
N VAL A 149 -6.70 12.32 9.19
CA VAL A 149 -5.84 12.87 8.13
C VAL A 149 -6.66 13.61 7.08
N CYS A 150 -7.81 13.05 6.69
CA CYS A 150 -8.73 13.67 5.74
C CYS A 150 -9.23 15.05 6.23
N VAL A 151 -9.70 15.10 7.48
CA VAL A 151 -10.20 16.31 8.11
C VAL A 151 -9.09 17.33 8.35
N ARG A 152 -7.90 16.88 8.80
CA ARG A 152 -6.75 17.76 9.00
C ARG A 152 -6.37 18.52 7.73
N SER A 153 -6.52 17.91 6.56
CA SER A 153 -6.23 18.56 5.26
C SER A 153 -7.14 19.75 4.96
N THR A 154 -8.29 19.88 5.64
CA THR A 154 -9.19 21.04 5.54
C THR A 154 -8.88 22.14 6.57
N GLY A 155 -7.92 21.91 7.46
CA GLY A 155 -7.56 22.82 8.55
C GLY A 155 -8.33 22.60 9.85
N ASP A 156 -9.26 21.65 9.92
CA ASP A 156 -9.98 21.32 11.16
C ASP A 156 -9.13 20.43 12.06
N MET A 157 -8.26 21.07 12.84
CA MET A 157 -7.34 20.38 13.75
C MET A 157 -8.05 19.74 14.95
N LEU A 158 -9.17 20.30 15.41
CA LEU A 158 -9.91 19.76 16.54
C LEU A 158 -10.59 18.45 16.18
N ASP A 159 -11.25 18.38 15.05
CA ASP A 159 -11.87 17.15 14.58
C ASP A 159 -10.82 16.10 14.24
N ALA A 160 -9.71 16.49 13.61
CA ALA A 160 -8.59 15.60 13.36
C ALA A 160 -8.06 14.97 14.66
N GLN A 161 -7.82 15.78 15.69
CA GLN A 161 -7.38 15.31 17.01
C GLN A 161 -8.38 14.33 17.65
N ARG A 162 -9.68 14.59 17.52
CA ARG A 162 -10.72 13.67 18.02
C ARG A 162 -10.65 12.31 17.34
N TYR A 163 -10.44 12.25 16.04
CA TYR A 163 -10.30 10.98 15.32
C TYR A 163 -9.05 10.23 15.72
N PHE A 164 -7.89 10.90 15.84
CA PHE A 164 -6.66 10.26 16.28
C PHE A 164 -6.76 9.72 17.71
N ASN A 165 -7.38 10.47 18.61
CA ASN A 165 -7.65 10.01 19.99
C ASN A 165 -8.57 8.79 20.01
N ARG A 166 -9.61 8.75 19.16
CA ARG A 166 -10.45 7.56 19.01
C ARG A 166 -9.69 6.37 18.48
N ALA A 167 -8.74 6.56 17.55
CA ALA A 167 -7.86 5.50 17.10
C ALA A 167 -6.99 4.95 18.25
N LEU A 168 -6.43 5.83 19.09
CA LEU A 168 -5.67 5.43 20.28
C LEU A 168 -6.55 4.75 21.35
N ALA A 169 -7.83 5.05 21.42
CA ALA A 169 -8.76 4.34 22.31
C ALA A 169 -8.97 2.88 21.87
N VAL A 170 -8.85 2.58 20.57
CA VAL A 170 -8.88 1.21 20.03
C VAL A 170 -7.51 0.54 20.14
N ARG A 171 -6.46 1.26 19.76
CA ARG A 171 -5.07 0.78 19.77
C ARG A 171 -4.14 1.82 20.41
N PRO A 172 -3.88 1.70 21.72
CA PRO A 172 -3.24 2.77 22.52
C PRO A 172 -1.85 3.22 22.06
N ASN A 173 -1.11 2.35 21.39
CA ASN A 173 0.24 2.63 20.91
C ASN A 173 0.36 2.58 19.39
N MET A 174 -0.72 2.97 18.69
CA MET A 174 -0.71 3.02 17.23
C MET A 174 0.26 4.10 16.74
N PRO A 175 1.34 3.72 16.01
CA PRO A 175 2.40 4.65 15.61
C PRO A 175 1.86 5.84 14.80
N GLU A 176 0.98 5.57 13.84
CA GLU A 176 0.43 6.58 12.95
C GLU A 176 -0.40 7.61 13.72
N ALA A 177 -1.23 7.17 14.68
CA ALA A 177 -2.04 8.08 15.49
C ALA A 177 -1.18 8.95 16.42
N LEU A 178 -0.16 8.37 17.05
CA LEU A 178 0.80 9.11 17.90
C LEU A 178 1.56 10.15 17.08
N LEU A 179 2.05 9.79 15.90
CA LEU A 179 2.76 10.72 15.02
C LEU A 179 1.86 11.87 14.55
N GLN A 180 0.60 11.58 14.20
CA GLN A 180 -0.34 12.61 13.78
C GLN A 180 -0.72 13.55 14.92
N LEU A 181 -0.95 13.04 16.14
CA LEU A 181 -1.22 13.86 17.31
C LEU A 181 -0.04 14.75 17.67
N GLY A 182 1.18 14.21 17.62
CA GLY A 182 2.38 15.00 17.83
C GLY A 182 2.54 16.13 16.80
N ASN A 183 2.23 15.88 15.52
CA ASN A 183 2.23 16.93 14.51
C ASN A 183 1.15 18.00 14.78
N VAL A 184 -0.07 17.58 15.19
CA VAL A 184 -1.14 18.53 15.57
C VAL A 184 -0.67 19.40 16.75
N ALA A 185 -0.02 18.82 17.77
CA ALA A 185 0.52 19.56 18.89
C ALA A 185 1.61 20.56 18.46
N ILE A 186 2.52 20.18 17.56
CA ILE A 186 3.51 21.11 16.98
C ILE A 186 2.84 22.27 16.23
N ASP A 187 1.82 21.97 15.43
CA ASP A 187 1.11 22.99 14.66
C ASP A 187 0.35 23.95 15.60
N ALA A 188 -0.12 23.47 16.76
CA ALA A 188 -0.71 24.27 17.84
C ALA A 188 0.34 25.03 18.69
N GLY A 189 1.62 24.78 18.50
CA GLY A 189 2.71 25.39 19.29
C GLY A 189 3.03 24.67 20.61
N ASP A 190 2.37 23.54 20.87
CA ASP A 190 2.56 22.75 22.09
C ASP A 190 3.69 21.72 21.92
N GLY A 191 4.92 22.16 22.27
CA GLY A 191 6.08 21.30 22.24
C GLY A 191 6.07 20.21 23.30
N ALA A 192 5.39 20.44 24.46
CA ALA A 192 5.35 19.48 25.56
C ALA A 192 4.47 18.27 25.20
N ASP A 193 3.26 18.52 24.71
CA ASP A 193 2.37 17.44 24.25
C ASP A 193 2.98 16.69 23.06
N ALA A 194 3.61 17.41 22.12
CA ALA A 194 4.30 16.75 21.00
C ALA A 194 5.40 15.80 21.49
N LEU A 195 6.17 16.20 22.50
CA LEU A 195 7.24 15.37 23.08
C LEU A 195 6.66 14.14 23.80
N ASP A 196 5.54 14.27 24.51
CA ASP A 196 4.85 13.12 25.13
C ASP A 196 4.47 12.07 24.06
N TYR A 197 3.88 12.47 22.96
CA TYR A 197 3.55 11.54 21.86
C TYR A 197 4.80 10.89 21.26
N VAL A 198 5.92 11.61 21.12
CA VAL A 198 7.19 11.07 20.66
C VAL A 198 7.71 10.02 21.67
N GLN A 199 7.67 10.30 22.97
CA GLN A 199 8.15 9.37 23.99
C GLN A 199 7.27 8.10 24.02
N ARG A 200 5.97 8.24 23.96
CA ARG A 200 5.04 7.11 23.88
C ARG A 200 5.28 6.26 22.63
N TYR A 201 5.55 6.90 21.48
CA TYR A 201 5.92 6.21 20.25
C TYR A 201 7.19 5.38 20.43
N LEU A 202 8.27 6.02 20.92
CA LEU A 202 9.59 5.40 21.03
C LEU A 202 9.67 4.35 22.16
N ALA A 203 8.73 4.33 23.09
CA ALA A 203 8.68 3.33 24.16
C ALA A 203 8.37 1.93 23.65
N VAL A 204 7.64 1.80 22.52
CA VAL A 204 7.14 0.50 22.04
C VAL A 204 7.30 0.28 20.53
N ASN A 205 7.71 1.32 19.79
CA ASN A 205 7.94 1.23 18.36
C ASN A 205 9.40 1.58 18.03
N PRO A 206 9.99 0.99 16.97
CA PRO A 206 11.29 1.40 16.49
C PRO A 206 11.27 2.86 16.05
N ALA A 207 12.39 3.55 16.19
CA ALA A 207 12.52 4.91 15.69
C ALA A 207 12.35 4.97 14.17
N THR A 208 11.73 6.03 13.71
CA THR A 208 11.66 6.39 12.28
C THR A 208 12.17 7.82 12.09
N PRO A 209 12.56 8.20 10.88
CA PRO A 209 12.99 9.58 10.61
C PRO A 209 11.94 10.61 11.02
N GLU A 210 10.66 10.30 10.80
CA GLU A 210 9.52 11.19 11.07
C GLU A 210 9.35 11.45 12.57
N VAL A 211 9.40 10.40 13.39
CA VAL A 211 9.24 10.56 14.86
C VAL A 211 10.45 11.24 15.48
N LEU A 212 11.65 10.98 14.99
CA LEU A 212 12.85 11.69 15.47
C LEU A 212 12.83 13.17 15.06
N TRP A 213 12.36 13.46 13.84
CA TRP A 213 12.14 14.82 13.37
C TRP A 213 11.09 15.54 14.21
N LEU A 214 9.99 14.86 14.54
CA LEU A 214 8.97 15.40 15.43
C LEU A 214 9.56 15.72 16.81
N GLY A 215 10.38 14.84 17.38
CA GLY A 215 11.09 15.08 18.64
C GLY A 215 12.06 16.27 18.57
N PHE A 216 12.76 16.43 17.45
CA PHE A 216 13.59 17.61 17.20
C PHE A 216 12.75 18.89 17.21
N ARG A 217 11.63 18.93 16.45
CA ARG A 217 10.73 20.08 16.41
C ARG A 217 10.12 20.39 17.78
N ALA A 218 9.74 19.36 18.54
CA ALA A 218 9.18 19.51 19.88
C ALA A 218 10.17 20.18 20.84
N GLN A 219 11.43 19.71 20.87
CA GLN A 219 12.49 20.30 21.70
C GLN A 219 12.85 21.73 21.27
N ARG A 220 12.83 22.00 19.97
CA ARG A 220 13.00 23.37 19.45
C ARG A 220 11.89 24.31 19.94
N LYS A 221 10.63 23.84 19.95
CA LYS A 221 9.49 24.59 20.50
C LYS A 221 9.62 24.86 21.99
N LEU A 222 10.20 23.92 22.73
CA LEU A 222 10.48 24.08 24.17
C LEU A 222 11.71 24.96 24.48
N GLY A 223 12.49 25.36 23.45
CA GLY A 223 13.71 26.12 23.61
C GLY A 223 14.93 25.30 24.06
N ASP A 224 14.81 23.97 24.15
CA ASP A 224 15.93 23.08 24.53
C ASP A 224 16.75 22.69 23.30
N ALA A 225 17.70 23.55 22.94
CA ALA A 225 18.60 23.32 21.82
C ALA A 225 19.49 22.08 22.03
N THR A 226 19.82 21.74 23.28
CA THR A 226 20.68 20.59 23.61
C THR A 226 19.93 19.28 23.35
N ALA A 227 18.71 19.16 23.84
CA ALA A 227 17.87 17.99 23.59
C ALA A 227 17.46 17.89 22.10
N ALA A 228 17.18 19.01 21.44
CA ALA A 228 16.95 19.04 20.00
C ALA A 228 18.14 18.47 19.20
N ALA A 229 19.38 18.85 19.57
CA ALA A 229 20.59 18.33 18.94
C ALA A 229 20.77 16.81 19.11
N VAL A 230 20.24 16.20 20.19
CA VAL A 230 20.22 14.74 20.35
C VAL A 230 19.35 14.08 19.28
N PHE A 231 18.13 14.56 19.08
CA PHE A 231 17.25 14.05 18.03
C PHE A 231 17.85 14.25 16.63
N ALA A 232 18.44 15.44 16.37
CA ALA A 232 19.09 15.73 15.09
C ALA A 232 20.23 14.75 14.77
N ARG A 233 21.10 14.46 15.75
CA ARG A 233 22.18 13.48 15.59
C ARG A 233 21.62 12.08 15.29
N ARG A 234 20.55 11.68 15.97
CA ARG A 234 19.90 10.39 15.70
C ARG A 234 19.36 10.29 14.28
N VAL A 235 18.67 11.32 13.79
CA VAL A 235 18.21 11.36 12.38
C VAL A 235 19.39 11.19 11.42
N GLN A 236 20.48 11.95 11.64
CA GLN A 236 21.63 11.92 10.75
C GLN A 236 22.42 10.61 10.78
N SER A 237 22.50 9.96 11.96
CA SER A 237 23.28 8.74 12.13
C SER A 237 22.47 7.47 11.80
N GLU A 238 21.20 7.41 12.23
CA GLU A 238 20.35 6.23 12.03
C GLU A 238 19.71 6.23 10.63
N PHE A 239 19.43 7.42 10.04
CA PHE A 239 18.71 7.57 8.78
C PHE A 239 19.36 8.60 7.83
N PRO A 240 20.66 8.45 7.46
CA PRO A 240 21.42 9.47 6.74
C PRO A 240 20.85 9.85 5.36
N ASN A 241 20.07 8.96 4.74
CA ASN A 241 19.49 9.14 3.41
C ASN A 241 18.02 9.61 3.45
N SER A 242 17.43 9.83 4.64
CA SER A 242 16.05 10.30 4.78
C SER A 242 15.91 11.76 4.35
N GLU A 243 14.67 12.13 3.98
CA GLU A 243 14.31 13.52 3.68
C GLU A 243 14.59 14.44 4.88
N GLN A 244 14.29 13.96 6.11
CA GLN A 244 14.52 14.69 7.35
C GLN A 244 16.02 14.98 7.57
N ALA A 245 16.89 14.02 7.27
CA ALA A 245 18.34 14.25 7.34
C ALA A 245 18.81 15.27 6.26
N GLN A 246 18.19 15.27 5.10
CA GLN A 246 18.47 16.26 4.04
C GLN A 246 18.00 17.65 4.46
N MET A 247 16.77 17.77 5.01
CA MET A 247 16.25 19.04 5.53
C MET A 247 17.16 19.62 6.63
N MET A 248 17.63 18.79 7.57
CA MET A 248 18.58 19.24 8.61
C MET A 248 19.89 19.75 8.03
N ARG A 249 20.45 19.07 7.01
CA ARG A 249 21.67 19.54 6.34
C ARG A 249 21.47 20.86 5.60
N ALA A 250 20.26 21.08 5.08
CA ALA A 250 19.90 22.32 4.38
C ALA A 250 19.52 23.46 5.34
N GLY A 251 19.51 23.23 6.66
CA GLY A 251 19.11 24.24 7.66
C GLY A 251 17.62 24.55 7.63
N VAL A 252 16.78 23.62 7.14
CA VAL A 252 15.33 23.80 7.07
C VAL A 252 14.71 23.29 8.37
N ASP A 253 14.28 24.21 9.21
CA ASP A 253 13.67 23.95 10.54
C ASP A 253 12.12 23.98 10.52
N ARG A 254 11.47 23.86 9.36
CA ARG A 254 10.03 24.04 9.20
C ARG A 254 9.21 22.79 9.52
#